data_23d2d69f0bf8ea692a49a27bcaeb80a7
#
_entry.id   23d2d69f0bf8ea692a49a27bcaeb80a7
#
_cell.length_a   1.000
_cell.length_b   1.000
_cell.length_c   1.000
_cell.angle_alpha   90.00
_cell.angle_beta   90.00
_cell.angle_gamma   90.00
#
_symmetry.space_group_name_H-M   'P 1'
#
loop_
_entity.id
_entity.type
_entity.pdbx_description
1 polymer ?
#
loop_
_entity_poly.entity_id
_entity_poly.type
_entity_poly.pdbx_seq_one_letter_code
_entity_poly.pdbx_strand_id
1 'polypeptide(L)'
;TLIVPFVAFAIGLFVNCLNGSDVSDLYYYGMCVAVAIAGFYFGQEKPVKTLITVSVMAAASMVIGVLASGIVSVYALMAGGLFCSVMWPCIFSLAVGGLGKYTSQGSAFLIMMILGGAVIPPLQGAIGDIGSVGYHKSYLLAAVCFLFLAWLALKLKSVLHKQGLDFDESIGGGH
;
A
#
# COMPACT_ATOMS: atom_id res chain seq x y z
N THR A 1 7.52 15.58 7.93
CA THR A 1 6.71 14.38 7.55
C THR A 1 7.40 13.05 7.85
N LEU A 2 8.72 12.98 8.00
CA LEU A 2 9.48 11.80 8.44
C LEU A 2 9.23 11.39 9.89
N ILE A 3 8.68 12.27 10.71
CA ILE A 3 8.43 12.04 12.14
C ILE A 3 7.35 10.96 12.37
N VAL A 4 6.32 10.93 11.52
CA VAL A 4 5.16 10.02 11.70
C VAL A 4 5.55 8.54 11.61
N PRO A 5 6.29 8.06 10.59
CA PRO A 5 6.73 6.66 10.55
C PRO A 5 7.72 6.33 11.68
N PHE A 6 8.53 7.31 12.12
CA PHE A 6 9.44 7.11 13.24
C PHE A 6 8.69 6.97 14.57
N VAL A 7 7.65 7.77 14.79
CA VAL A 7 6.77 7.67 15.97
C VAL A 7 5.99 6.36 15.96
N ALA A 8 5.46 5.95 14.81
CA ALA A 8 4.76 4.66 14.66
C ALA A 8 5.70 3.47 14.96
N PHE A 9 6.95 3.55 14.48
CA PHE A 9 7.98 2.56 14.80
C PHE A 9 8.32 2.53 16.30
N ALA A 10 8.49 3.70 16.92
CA ALA A 10 8.78 3.80 18.36
C ALA A 10 7.63 3.26 19.21
N ILE A 11 6.36 3.51 18.81
CA ILE A 11 5.19 2.94 19.49
C ILE A 11 5.15 1.43 19.32
N GLY A 12 5.42 0.91 18.12
CA GLY A 12 5.51 -0.54 17.87
C GLY A 12 6.59 -1.21 18.70
N LEU A 13 7.77 -0.56 18.81
CA LEU A 13 8.87 -0.97 19.69
C LEU A 13 8.43 -1.04 21.15
N PHE A 14 7.78 0.02 21.63
CA PHE A 14 7.33 0.12 23.01
C PHE A 14 6.30 -0.97 23.35
N VAL A 15 5.32 -1.21 22.47
CA VAL A 15 4.31 -2.25 22.64
C VAL A 15 4.93 -3.64 22.64
N ASN A 16 5.91 -3.89 21.76
CA ASN A 16 6.59 -5.17 21.68
C ASN A 16 7.47 -5.45 22.90
N CYS A 17 8.13 -4.39 23.43
CA CYS A 17 8.89 -4.46 24.67
C CYS A 17 7.98 -4.78 25.88
N LEU A 18 6.77 -4.21 25.92
CA LEU A 18 5.79 -4.50 26.98
C LEU A 18 5.26 -5.94 26.91
N ASN A 19 5.15 -6.52 25.72
CA ASN A 19 4.67 -7.89 25.53
C ASN A 19 5.72 -8.99 25.75
N GLY A 20 6.97 -8.62 26.07
CA GLY A 20 8.04 -9.57 26.35
C GLY A 20 8.44 -10.46 25.16
N SER A 21 8.20 -9.98 23.94
CA SER A 21 8.56 -10.70 22.70
C SER A 21 10.07 -10.68 22.47
N ASP A 22 10.61 -11.75 21.85
CA ASP A 22 12.04 -11.86 21.57
C ASP A 22 12.53 -10.72 20.64
N VAL A 23 13.70 -10.18 20.93
CA VAL A 23 14.33 -9.07 20.18
C VAL A 23 14.57 -9.43 18.69
N SER A 24 14.62 -10.71 18.34
CA SER A 24 14.75 -11.17 16.96
C SER A 24 13.58 -10.76 16.08
N ASP A 25 12.35 -10.77 16.61
CA ASP A 25 11.14 -10.40 15.86
C ASP A 25 11.13 -8.89 15.52
N LEU A 26 11.76 -8.10 16.38
CA LEU A 26 11.93 -6.67 16.21
C LEU A 26 12.80 -6.30 15.02
N TYR A 27 13.85 -7.09 14.74
CA TYR A 27 14.73 -6.86 13.61
C TYR A 27 13.99 -7.01 12.26
N TYR A 28 13.15 -8.03 12.12
CA TYR A 28 12.34 -8.22 10.91
C TYR A 28 11.30 -7.11 10.73
N TYR A 29 10.67 -6.67 11.82
CA TYR A 29 9.74 -5.54 11.78
C TYR A 29 10.46 -4.25 11.38
N GLY A 30 11.63 -3.97 11.95
CA GLY A 30 12.46 -2.82 11.60
C GLY A 30 12.86 -2.80 10.13
N MET A 31 13.19 -3.94 9.57
CA MET A 31 13.51 -4.07 8.15
C MET A 31 12.30 -3.77 7.25
N CYS A 32 11.10 -4.26 7.61
CA CYS A 32 9.87 -3.95 6.89
C CYS A 32 9.55 -2.45 6.91
N VAL A 33 9.70 -1.79 8.08
CA VAL A 33 9.49 -0.35 8.22
C VAL A 33 10.52 0.45 7.43
N ALA A 34 11.78 0.03 7.40
CA ALA A 34 12.83 0.68 6.60
C ALA A 34 12.51 0.62 5.11
N VAL A 35 12.01 -0.51 4.61
CA VAL A 35 11.55 -0.65 3.21
C VAL A 35 10.37 0.26 2.91
N ALA A 36 9.42 0.40 3.84
CA ALA A 36 8.27 1.29 3.69
C ALA A 36 8.71 2.77 3.68
N ILE A 37 9.66 3.17 4.55
CA ILE A 37 10.21 4.53 4.57
C ILE A 37 10.96 4.82 3.26
N ALA A 38 11.78 3.89 2.77
CA ALA A 38 12.47 4.02 1.49
C ALA A 38 11.46 4.19 0.34
N GLY A 39 10.42 3.35 0.30
CA GLY A 39 9.34 3.46 -0.69
C GLY A 39 8.64 4.81 -0.66
N PHE A 40 8.38 5.33 0.54
CA PHE A 40 7.78 6.65 0.71
C PHE A 40 8.70 7.79 0.24
N TYR A 41 9.99 7.70 0.53
CA TYR A 41 10.98 8.70 0.12
C TYR A 41 11.14 8.76 -1.41
N PHE A 42 11.22 7.60 -2.06
CA PHE A 42 11.26 7.52 -3.53
C PHE A 42 9.94 7.96 -4.19
N GLY A 43 8.83 7.89 -3.43
CA GLY A 43 7.48 8.20 -3.92
C GLY A 43 7.09 9.65 -3.98
N GLN A 44 7.79 10.51 -3.27
CA GLN A 44 7.40 11.93 -3.15
C GLN A 44 7.57 12.70 -4.46
N GLU A 45 8.52 12.32 -5.30
CA GLU A 45 8.82 13.06 -6.54
C GLU A 45 8.03 12.57 -7.76
N LYS A 46 7.59 11.30 -7.75
CA LYS A 46 6.97 10.67 -8.94
C LYS A 46 5.83 9.73 -8.56
N PRO A 47 4.64 10.24 -8.23
CA PRO A 47 3.56 9.45 -7.64
C PRO A 47 3.10 8.29 -8.53
N VAL A 48 3.12 8.44 -9.86
CA VAL A 48 2.71 7.37 -10.79
C VAL A 48 3.70 6.21 -10.77
N LYS A 49 5.00 6.50 -10.87
CA LYS A 49 6.05 5.46 -10.85
C LYS A 49 6.08 4.74 -9.52
N THR A 50 5.93 5.49 -8.44
CA THR A 50 5.85 4.92 -7.09
C THR A 50 4.65 4.01 -6.93
N LEU A 51 3.48 4.44 -7.38
CA LEU A 51 2.27 3.62 -7.31
C LEU A 51 2.46 2.29 -8.05
N ILE A 52 3.06 2.32 -9.26
CA ILE A 52 3.35 1.10 -10.03
C ILE A 52 4.33 0.20 -9.26
N THR A 53 5.46 0.75 -8.83
CA THR A 53 6.52 -0.03 -8.16
C THR A 53 6.01 -0.65 -6.87
N VAL A 54 5.36 0.16 -6.02
CA VAL A 54 4.85 -0.29 -4.71
C VAL A 54 3.71 -1.29 -4.88
N SER A 55 2.82 -1.14 -5.87
CA SER A 55 1.75 -2.10 -6.15
C SER A 55 2.31 -3.46 -6.60
N VAL A 56 3.34 -3.47 -7.45
CA VAL A 56 3.99 -4.72 -7.88
C VAL A 56 4.72 -5.38 -6.71
N MET A 57 5.43 -4.61 -5.88
CA MET A 57 6.10 -5.13 -4.69
C MET A 57 5.08 -5.69 -3.68
N ALA A 58 3.94 -5.03 -3.47
CA ALA A 58 2.87 -5.49 -2.62
C ALA A 58 2.26 -6.81 -3.14
N ALA A 59 1.99 -6.90 -4.44
CA ALA A 59 1.50 -8.14 -5.04
C ALA A 59 2.50 -9.29 -4.88
N ALA A 60 3.79 -9.02 -5.13
CA ALA A 60 4.85 -10.00 -4.95
C ALA A 60 4.96 -10.46 -3.49
N SER A 61 4.90 -9.54 -2.51
CA SER A 61 4.94 -9.89 -1.09
C SER A 61 3.75 -10.75 -0.68
N MET A 62 2.54 -10.49 -1.21
CA MET A 62 1.35 -11.32 -0.96
C MET A 62 1.52 -12.74 -1.53
N VAL A 63 2.03 -12.86 -2.75
CA VAL A 63 2.29 -14.18 -3.37
C VAL A 63 3.35 -14.94 -2.59
N ILE A 64 4.46 -14.29 -2.21
CA ILE A 64 5.51 -14.89 -1.38
C ILE A 64 4.91 -15.32 -0.04
N GLY A 65 4.10 -14.48 0.61
CA GLY A 65 3.44 -14.79 1.86
C GLY A 65 2.55 -16.03 1.80
N VAL A 66 1.84 -16.23 0.68
CA VAL A 66 0.98 -17.39 0.47
C VAL A 66 1.79 -18.68 0.15
N LEU A 67 2.93 -18.53 -0.55
CA LEU A 67 3.79 -19.68 -0.91
C LEU A 67 4.74 -20.07 0.22
N ALA A 68 5.15 -19.13 1.07
CA ALA A 68 6.02 -19.37 2.20
C ALA A 68 5.26 -19.99 3.38
N SER A 69 6.00 -20.54 4.33
CA SER A 69 5.47 -21.10 5.56
C SER A 69 6.18 -20.51 6.77
N GLY A 70 5.53 -20.53 7.93
CA GLY A 70 6.11 -20.06 9.19
C GLY A 70 6.26 -18.54 9.25
N ILE A 71 7.34 -18.09 9.88
CA ILE A 71 7.57 -16.68 10.21
C ILE A 71 7.71 -15.78 8.95
N VAL A 72 8.28 -16.32 7.87
CA VAL A 72 8.44 -15.60 6.60
C VAL A 72 7.09 -15.25 5.97
N SER A 73 6.12 -16.17 6.05
CA SER A 73 4.76 -15.94 5.56
C SER A 73 4.11 -14.77 6.30
N VAL A 74 4.22 -14.74 7.63
CA VAL A 74 3.62 -13.68 8.46
C VAL A 74 4.17 -12.31 8.08
N TYR A 75 5.50 -12.17 8.02
CA TYR A 75 6.13 -10.89 7.68
C TYR A 75 5.88 -10.46 6.24
N ALA A 76 5.84 -11.40 5.30
CA ALA A 76 5.52 -11.08 3.90
C ALA A 76 4.08 -10.54 3.76
N LEU A 77 3.12 -11.13 4.47
CA LEU A 77 1.73 -10.65 4.47
C LEU A 77 1.59 -9.31 5.19
N MET A 78 2.31 -9.10 6.31
CA MET A 78 2.33 -7.81 7.01
C MET A 78 2.95 -6.70 6.16
N ALA A 79 3.99 -7.00 5.38
CA ALA A 79 4.61 -6.04 4.47
C ALA A 79 3.62 -5.48 3.44
N GLY A 80 2.65 -6.28 2.98
CA GLY A 80 1.58 -5.80 2.10
C GLY A 80 0.75 -4.67 2.72
N GLY A 81 0.47 -4.73 4.02
CA GLY A 81 -0.20 -3.64 4.75
C GLY A 81 0.63 -2.35 4.79
N LEU A 82 1.95 -2.46 4.95
CA LEU A 82 2.87 -1.31 4.91
C LEU A 82 2.88 -0.67 3.52
N PHE A 83 2.87 -1.46 2.45
CA PHE A 83 2.78 -0.93 1.09
C PHE A 83 1.48 -0.16 0.83
N CYS A 84 0.35 -0.58 1.42
CA CYS A 84 -0.91 0.17 1.37
C CYS A 84 -0.76 1.59 1.92
N SER A 85 0.01 1.77 2.99
CA SER A 85 0.24 3.09 3.61
C SER A 85 0.94 4.07 2.66
N VAL A 86 1.83 3.57 1.80
CA VAL A 86 2.53 4.37 0.79
C VAL A 86 1.65 4.63 -0.43
N MET A 87 0.81 3.67 -0.82
CA MET A 87 -0.05 3.79 -2.01
C MET A 87 -1.14 4.84 -1.84
N TRP A 88 -1.74 4.96 -0.64
CA TRP A 88 -2.86 5.86 -0.41
C TRP A 88 -2.55 7.33 -0.74
N PRO A 89 -1.47 7.96 -0.24
CA PRO A 89 -1.09 9.32 -0.63
C PRO A 89 -0.87 9.49 -2.13
N CYS A 90 -0.28 8.48 -2.79
CA CYS A 90 -0.05 8.52 -4.23
C CYS A 90 -1.37 8.50 -5.01
N ILE A 91 -2.30 7.62 -4.64
CA ILE A 91 -3.64 7.55 -5.26
C ILE A 91 -4.38 8.86 -5.06
N PHE A 92 -4.35 9.40 -3.83
CA PHE A 92 -5.02 10.65 -3.50
C PHE A 92 -4.48 11.82 -4.33
N SER A 93 -3.15 12.01 -4.38
CA SER A 93 -2.53 13.08 -5.14
C SER A 93 -2.84 13.00 -6.64
N LEU A 94 -2.86 11.80 -7.21
CA LEU A 94 -3.18 11.57 -8.61
C LEU A 94 -4.66 11.79 -8.92
N ALA A 95 -5.56 11.40 -8.02
CA ALA A 95 -6.99 11.54 -8.21
C ALA A 95 -7.47 12.99 -8.09
N VAL A 96 -6.81 13.78 -7.24
CA VAL A 96 -7.18 15.17 -6.95
C VAL A 96 -6.38 16.16 -7.81
N GLY A 97 -5.22 15.72 -8.33
CA GLY A 97 -4.36 16.55 -9.17
C GLY A 97 -5.09 17.01 -10.44
N GLY A 98 -5.01 18.31 -10.72
CA GLY A 98 -5.62 18.90 -11.93
C GLY A 98 -7.11 19.24 -11.85
N LEU A 99 -7.83 18.89 -10.76
CA LEU A 99 -9.26 19.20 -10.63
C LEU A 99 -9.56 20.67 -10.30
N GLY A 100 -8.60 21.48 -9.88
CA GLY A 100 -8.77 22.89 -9.56
C GLY A 100 -9.94 23.13 -8.59
N LYS A 101 -10.96 23.87 -9.02
CA LYS A 101 -12.14 24.19 -8.20
C LYS A 101 -12.99 22.95 -7.79
N TYR A 102 -12.83 21.84 -8.48
CA TYR A 102 -13.57 20.59 -8.19
C TYR A 102 -12.81 19.63 -7.26
N THR A 103 -11.68 20.04 -6.73
CA THR A 103 -10.84 19.24 -5.80
C THR A 103 -11.63 18.70 -4.61
N SER A 104 -12.51 19.52 -4.01
CA SER A 104 -13.35 19.12 -2.87
C SER A 104 -14.35 18.00 -3.25
N GLN A 105 -14.95 18.09 -4.43
CA GLN A 105 -15.87 17.05 -4.92
C GLN A 105 -15.12 15.77 -5.29
N GLY A 106 -13.95 15.89 -5.95
CA GLY A 106 -13.11 14.75 -6.30
C GLY A 106 -12.62 14.00 -5.07
N SER A 107 -12.19 14.70 -4.03
CA SER A 107 -11.79 14.06 -2.77
C SER A 107 -12.95 13.39 -2.05
N ALA A 108 -14.16 13.97 -2.08
CA ALA A 108 -15.35 13.34 -1.51
C ALA A 108 -15.70 12.03 -2.22
N PHE A 109 -15.66 11.99 -3.56
CA PHE A 109 -15.85 10.75 -4.31
C PHE A 109 -14.78 9.69 -4.01
N LEU A 110 -13.53 10.10 -3.87
CA LEU A 110 -12.45 9.18 -3.53
C LEU A 110 -12.64 8.57 -2.13
N ILE A 111 -13.09 9.37 -1.16
CA ILE A 111 -13.41 8.89 0.18
C ILE A 111 -14.60 7.92 0.15
N MET A 112 -15.62 8.17 -0.66
CA MET A 112 -16.73 7.22 -0.83
C MET A 112 -16.27 5.86 -1.37
N MET A 113 -15.21 5.81 -2.19
CA MET A 113 -14.65 4.56 -2.71
C MET A 113 -13.93 3.70 -1.65
N ILE A 114 -13.70 4.22 -0.43
CA ILE A 114 -13.23 3.43 0.74
C ILE A 114 -14.25 2.33 1.11
N LEU A 115 -15.47 2.41 0.59
CA LEU A 115 -16.46 1.33 0.71
C LEU A 115 -15.90 -0.05 0.29
N GLY A 116 -14.90 -0.11 -0.58
CA GLY A 116 -14.18 -1.34 -0.88
C GLY A 116 -13.63 -2.05 0.36
N GLY A 117 -13.24 -1.30 1.40
CA GLY A 117 -12.84 -1.84 2.70
C GLY A 117 -13.96 -2.56 3.46
N ALA A 118 -15.22 -2.26 3.15
CA ALA A 118 -16.37 -2.98 3.71
C ALA A 118 -16.72 -4.26 2.94
N VAL A 119 -16.25 -4.39 1.69
CA VAL A 119 -16.60 -5.54 0.82
C VAL A 119 -15.48 -6.58 0.78
N ILE A 120 -14.23 -6.14 0.60
CA ILE A 120 -13.10 -7.06 0.39
C ILE A 120 -12.80 -7.94 1.61
N PRO A 121 -12.73 -7.43 2.87
CA PRO A 121 -12.45 -8.27 4.02
C PRO A 121 -13.51 -9.34 4.31
N PRO A 122 -14.83 -9.06 4.27
CA PRO A 122 -15.84 -10.10 4.38
C PRO A 122 -15.76 -11.15 3.27
N LEU A 123 -15.48 -10.73 2.03
CA LEU A 123 -15.29 -11.65 0.91
C LEU A 123 -14.06 -12.54 1.13
N GLN A 124 -12.96 -11.97 1.62
CA GLN A 124 -11.76 -12.73 1.97
C GLN A 124 -12.03 -13.74 3.10
N GLY A 125 -12.81 -13.34 4.12
CA GLY A 125 -13.26 -14.22 5.18
C GLY A 125 -14.08 -15.39 4.64
N ALA A 126 -15.08 -15.12 3.81
CA ALA A 126 -15.91 -16.13 3.19
C ALA A 126 -15.10 -17.14 2.33
N ILE A 127 -14.07 -16.64 1.60
CA ILE A 127 -13.14 -17.50 0.85
C ILE A 127 -12.30 -18.34 1.82
N GLY A 128 -11.86 -17.76 2.93
CA GLY A 128 -11.07 -18.43 3.96
C GLY A 128 -11.82 -19.57 4.66
N ASP A 129 -13.13 -19.45 4.81
CA ASP A 129 -14.01 -20.46 5.41
C ASP A 129 -14.23 -21.68 4.51
N ILE A 130 -13.90 -21.59 3.21
CA ILE A 130 -13.94 -22.73 2.32
C ILE A 130 -12.81 -23.70 2.71
N GLY A 131 -13.16 -24.88 3.23
CA GLY A 131 -12.22 -25.83 3.81
C GLY A 131 -11.08 -26.28 2.89
N SER A 132 -11.24 -26.20 1.56
CA SER A 132 -10.19 -26.50 0.58
C SER A 132 -9.20 -25.36 0.34
N VAL A 133 -9.57 -24.12 0.65
CA VAL A 133 -8.75 -22.91 0.41
C VAL A 133 -8.02 -22.50 1.68
N GLY A 134 -8.75 -22.32 2.77
CA GLY A 134 -8.24 -21.84 4.05
C GLY A 134 -7.84 -20.36 4.04
N TYR A 135 -7.71 -19.79 5.23
CA TYR A 135 -7.40 -18.36 5.39
C TYR A 135 -6.07 -17.95 4.74
N HIS A 136 -5.08 -18.83 4.77
CA HIS A 136 -3.76 -18.53 4.22
C HIS A 136 -3.80 -18.23 2.69
N LYS A 137 -4.54 -19.04 1.94
CA LYS A 137 -4.69 -18.86 0.49
C LYS A 137 -5.68 -17.74 0.14
N SER A 138 -6.56 -17.33 1.04
CA SER A 138 -7.50 -16.23 0.80
C SER A 138 -6.80 -14.88 0.54
N TYR A 139 -5.54 -14.74 1.01
CA TYR A 139 -4.70 -13.56 0.71
C TYR A 139 -4.35 -13.39 -0.77
N LEU A 140 -4.55 -14.42 -1.60
CA LEU A 140 -4.46 -14.26 -3.06
C LEU A 140 -5.47 -13.23 -3.61
N LEU A 141 -6.61 -13.04 -2.93
CA LEU A 141 -7.55 -11.98 -3.28
C LEU A 141 -6.89 -10.61 -3.16
N ALA A 142 -6.12 -10.36 -2.10
CA ALA A 142 -5.36 -9.12 -1.93
C ALA A 142 -4.29 -8.96 -3.02
N ALA A 143 -3.59 -10.03 -3.40
CA ALA A 143 -2.64 -10.00 -4.49
C ALA A 143 -3.30 -9.57 -5.82
N VAL A 144 -4.48 -10.08 -6.13
CA VAL A 144 -5.27 -9.68 -7.32
C VAL A 144 -5.63 -8.19 -7.25
N CYS A 145 -6.04 -7.68 -6.09
CA CYS A 145 -6.33 -6.26 -5.91
C CYS A 145 -5.09 -5.38 -6.16
N PHE A 146 -3.91 -5.78 -5.69
CA PHE A 146 -2.67 -5.05 -5.94
C PHE A 146 -2.25 -5.08 -7.40
N LEU A 147 -2.42 -6.22 -8.08
CA LEU A 147 -2.17 -6.32 -9.54
C LEU A 147 -3.14 -5.43 -10.33
N PHE A 148 -4.40 -5.37 -9.91
CA PHE A 148 -5.37 -4.44 -10.51
C PHE A 148 -4.94 -2.98 -10.33
N LEU A 149 -4.45 -2.59 -9.16
CA LEU A 149 -3.91 -1.25 -8.91
C LEU A 149 -2.69 -0.96 -9.77
N ALA A 150 -1.77 -1.91 -9.93
CA ALA A 150 -0.62 -1.78 -10.82
C ALA A 150 -1.06 -1.56 -12.27
N TRP A 151 -2.03 -2.35 -12.75
CA TRP A 151 -2.60 -2.18 -14.09
C TRP A 151 -3.28 -0.83 -14.27
N LEU A 152 -4.07 -0.39 -13.27
CA LEU A 152 -4.72 0.91 -13.28
C LEU A 152 -3.69 2.06 -13.34
N ALA A 153 -2.62 1.97 -12.56
CA ALA A 153 -1.54 2.96 -12.57
C ALA A 153 -0.82 3.04 -13.93
N LEU A 154 -0.62 1.91 -14.60
CA LEU A 154 -0.08 1.86 -15.96
C LEU A 154 -1.02 2.54 -16.97
N LYS A 155 -2.32 2.29 -16.86
CA LYS A 155 -3.33 2.96 -17.71
C LYS A 155 -3.38 4.46 -17.45
N LEU A 156 -3.34 4.86 -16.18
CA LEU A 156 -3.32 6.26 -15.78
C LEU A 156 -2.09 6.98 -16.36
N LYS A 157 -0.91 6.37 -16.27
CA LYS A 157 0.31 6.89 -16.90
C LYS A 157 0.11 7.17 -18.39
N SER A 158 -0.48 6.22 -19.12
CA SER A 158 -0.75 6.37 -20.57
C SER A 158 -1.74 7.50 -20.88
N VAL A 159 -2.77 7.68 -20.05
CA VAL A 159 -3.78 8.73 -20.21
C VAL A 159 -3.19 10.10 -19.94
N LEU A 160 -2.44 10.26 -18.83
CA LEU A 160 -1.79 11.51 -18.46
C LEU A 160 -0.79 11.98 -19.52
N HIS A 161 0.01 11.06 -20.04
CA HIS A 161 0.94 11.36 -21.13
C HIS A 161 0.22 11.86 -22.40
N LYS A 162 -0.96 11.29 -22.74
CA LYS A 162 -1.77 11.76 -23.86
C LYS A 162 -2.38 13.15 -23.63
N GLN A 163 -2.59 13.55 -22.38
CA GLN A 163 -3.13 14.86 -22.01
C GLN A 163 -2.04 15.92 -21.87
N GLY A 164 -0.76 15.58 -22.09
CA GLY A 164 0.37 16.49 -21.93
C GLY A 164 0.66 16.87 -20.49
N LEU A 165 0.12 16.13 -19.53
CA LEU A 165 0.34 16.31 -18.10
C LEU A 165 1.46 15.35 -17.67
N ASP A 166 2.70 15.83 -17.70
CA ASP A 166 3.82 15.10 -17.14
C ASP A 166 3.86 15.29 -15.60
N PHE A 167 3.18 14.39 -14.90
CA PHE A 167 3.29 14.28 -13.43
C PHE A 167 4.64 13.69 -12.98
N ASP A 168 5.57 13.47 -13.90
CA ASP A 168 6.97 13.11 -13.61
C ASP A 168 7.82 14.38 -13.26
N GLU A 169 7.31 15.57 -13.55
CA GLU A 169 7.86 16.83 -13.06
C GLU A 169 7.11 17.25 -11.80
N SER A 170 7.85 17.44 -10.73
CA SER A 170 7.42 17.73 -9.37
C SER A 170 6.12 18.54 -9.25
N ILE A 171 5.10 18.03 -8.55
CA ILE A 171 3.96 18.80 -8.02
C ILE A 171 4.44 19.76 -6.91
N GLY A 172 5.60 20.36 -7.09
CA GLY A 172 6.27 21.27 -6.16
C GLY A 172 6.28 22.73 -6.60
N GLY A 173 5.42 23.13 -7.51
CA GLY A 173 5.42 24.49 -8.03
C GLY A 173 4.04 24.98 -8.49
N GLY A 174 3.13 25.14 -7.54
CA GLY A 174 1.86 25.81 -7.79
C GLY A 174 1.59 26.83 -6.68
N HIS A 175 2.01 28.08 -6.91
CA HIS A 175 1.51 29.25 -6.20
C HIS A 175 0.07 29.51 -6.57
#